data_c506fc633d94931b4f1f4829340d72b9
#
_entry.id   c506fc633d94931b4f1f4829340d72b9
#
_cell.length_a   1.000
_cell.length_b   1.000
_cell.length_c   1.000
_cell.angle_alpha   90.00
_cell.angle_beta   90.00
_cell.angle_gamma   90.00
#
_symmetry.space_group_name_H-M   'P 1'
#
loop_
_entity.id
_entity.type
_entity.pdbx_description
1 polymer ?
#
loop_
_entity_poly.entity_id
_entity_poly.type
_entity_poly.pdbx_seq_one_letter_code
_entity_poly.pdbx_strand_id
1 'polypeptide(L)'
;MNLYFRLIIVLLKCVFACQISVLDESCSYYRVWPFDCDINFHLTNARYFALCDLSRIYYMGQVGVLFNMIKRNWLPIAQAQEISYFKPIKPFQRFEVLTRFYYWDDKYWYTEHKFFAAARLCAVVQVRGVFVHGKRVLPMRDVLDLTEEDVEVPDKPVNVEYWQNLLSLKNKQR
;
A
#
# COMPACT_ATOMS: atom_id res chain seq x y z
N MET A 1 -16.72 3.87 10.71
CA MET A 1 -16.97 4.35 9.33
C MET A 1 -16.74 3.20 8.37
N ASN A 2 -17.67 2.93 7.46
CA ASN A 2 -17.55 1.83 6.50
C ASN A 2 -16.35 2.05 5.58
N LEU A 3 -15.68 0.97 5.17
CA LEU A 3 -14.50 1.00 4.29
C LEU A 3 -14.83 1.62 2.92
N TYR A 4 -16.02 1.34 2.37
CA TYR A 4 -16.49 1.92 1.12
C TYR A 4 -16.62 3.45 1.18
N PHE A 5 -17.09 3.98 2.30
CA PHE A 5 -17.17 5.44 2.48
C PHE A 5 -15.76 6.08 2.52
N ARG A 6 -14.81 5.40 3.16
CA ARG A 6 -13.40 5.84 3.13
C ARG A 6 -12.82 5.79 1.72
N LEU A 7 -13.14 4.75 0.96
CA LEU A 7 -12.71 4.62 -0.43
C LEU A 7 -13.22 5.79 -1.30
N ILE A 8 -14.50 6.14 -1.17
CA ILE A 8 -15.07 7.29 -1.90
C ILE A 8 -14.31 8.58 -1.56
N ILE A 9 -14.04 8.82 -0.27
CA ILE A 9 -13.27 10.00 0.17
C ILE A 9 -11.86 9.97 -0.45
N VAL A 10 -11.19 8.82 -0.47
CA VAL A 10 -9.85 8.67 -1.04
C VAL A 10 -9.88 8.96 -2.55
N LEU A 11 -10.84 8.41 -3.29
CA LEU A 11 -10.99 8.66 -4.73
C LEU A 11 -11.26 10.14 -5.03
N LEU A 12 -12.10 10.81 -4.23
CA LEU A 12 -12.30 12.25 -4.35
C LEU A 12 -11.01 13.04 -4.08
N LYS A 13 -10.23 12.65 -3.07
CA LYS A 13 -8.93 13.26 -2.79
C LYS A 13 -7.94 13.06 -3.93
N CYS A 14 -7.96 11.92 -4.63
CA CYS A 14 -7.08 11.66 -5.77
C CYS A 14 -7.30 12.65 -6.92
N VAL A 15 -8.54 13.16 -7.10
CA VAL A 15 -8.85 14.15 -8.15
C VAL A 15 -8.12 15.48 -7.92
N PHE A 16 -7.89 15.84 -6.65
CA PHE A 16 -7.25 17.11 -6.24
C PHE A 16 -5.86 16.89 -5.63
N ALA A 17 -5.29 15.70 -5.75
CA ALA A 17 -4.01 15.38 -5.14
C ALA A 17 -2.86 16.11 -5.86
N CYS A 18 -1.92 16.64 -5.08
CA CYS A 18 -0.65 17.08 -5.63
C CYS A 18 0.10 15.86 -6.19
N GLN A 19 0.69 16.01 -7.36
CA GLN A 19 1.53 14.97 -7.95
C GLN A 19 2.83 14.80 -7.15
N ILE A 20 3.27 13.56 -7.07
CA ILE A 20 4.53 13.16 -6.46
C ILE A 20 5.25 12.20 -7.41
N SER A 21 6.57 12.07 -7.27
CA SER A 21 7.35 11.07 -7.98
C SER A 21 7.04 9.64 -7.49
N VAL A 22 7.31 8.64 -8.32
CA VAL A 22 7.15 7.20 -7.99
C VAL A 22 7.96 6.79 -6.77
N LEU A 23 9.08 7.45 -6.48
CA LEU A 23 9.94 7.12 -5.33
C LEU A 23 9.63 7.96 -4.08
N ASP A 24 8.72 8.94 -4.17
CA ASP A 24 8.34 9.77 -3.03
C ASP A 24 7.43 9.01 -2.04
N GLU A 25 7.41 9.49 -0.80
CA GLU A 25 6.48 9.04 0.23
C GLU A 25 5.14 9.79 0.13
N SER A 26 4.05 9.04 0.16
CA SER A 26 2.68 9.56 0.29
C SER A 26 2.22 9.49 1.74
N CYS A 27 1.58 10.54 2.22
CA CYS A 27 1.03 10.59 3.57
C CYS A 27 -0.50 10.61 3.54
N SER A 28 -1.12 9.64 4.20
CA SER A 28 -2.58 9.54 4.38
C SER A 28 -2.97 9.69 5.83
N TYR A 29 -4.00 10.49 6.11
CA TYR A 29 -4.47 10.75 7.48
C TYR A 29 -5.78 10.03 7.75
N TYR A 30 -5.85 9.35 8.90
CA TYR A 30 -7.01 8.60 9.34
C TYR A 30 -7.35 8.88 10.80
N ARG A 31 -8.55 8.43 11.20
CA ARG A 31 -9.00 8.37 12.61
C ARG A 31 -9.56 6.99 12.86
N VAL A 32 -9.22 6.41 14.01
CA VAL A 32 -9.81 5.16 14.49
C VAL A 32 -11.25 5.43 14.97
N TRP A 33 -12.18 4.67 14.42
CA TRP A 33 -13.56 4.67 14.90
C TRP A 33 -13.83 3.43 15.75
N PRO A 34 -14.82 3.42 16.65
CA PRO A 34 -15.11 2.25 17.50
C PRO A 34 -15.28 0.95 16.70
N PHE A 35 -15.87 1.01 15.49
CA PHE A 35 -16.04 -0.13 14.59
C PHE A 35 -14.74 -0.60 13.92
N ASP A 36 -13.65 0.12 14.09
CA ASP A 36 -12.33 -0.29 13.63
C ASP A 36 -11.54 -1.03 14.72
N CYS A 37 -12.09 -1.12 15.94
CA CYS A 37 -11.43 -1.68 17.11
C CYS A 37 -11.84 -3.13 17.35
N ASP A 38 -10.96 -3.87 18.01
CA ASP A 38 -11.20 -5.18 18.56
C ASP A 38 -11.72 -5.10 20.03
N ILE A 39 -11.83 -6.27 20.67
CA ILE A 39 -12.24 -6.41 22.08
C ILE A 39 -11.28 -5.74 23.07
N ASN A 40 -10.04 -5.49 22.67
CA ASN A 40 -9.03 -4.81 23.48
C ASN A 40 -9.05 -3.29 23.31
N PHE A 41 -10.04 -2.75 22.60
CA PHE A 41 -10.14 -1.32 22.28
C PHE A 41 -8.91 -0.77 21.53
N HIS A 42 -8.36 -1.55 20.60
CA HIS A 42 -7.29 -1.14 19.69
C HIS A 42 -7.72 -1.35 18.23
N LEU A 43 -7.07 -0.62 17.33
CA LEU A 43 -7.24 -0.84 15.90
C LEU A 43 -7.01 -2.32 15.56
N THR A 44 -8.03 -3.00 15.04
CA THR A 44 -7.95 -4.44 14.75
C THR A 44 -6.98 -4.75 13.60
N ASN A 45 -6.32 -5.88 13.66
CA ASN A 45 -5.32 -6.33 12.68
C ASN A 45 -5.82 -6.26 11.24
N ALA A 46 -7.08 -6.67 10.99
CA ALA A 46 -7.69 -6.61 9.66
C ALA A 46 -7.81 -5.18 9.10
N ARG A 47 -7.92 -4.17 9.98
CA ARG A 47 -8.03 -2.78 9.56
C ARG A 47 -6.71 -2.19 9.08
N TYR A 48 -5.57 -2.64 9.61
CA TYR A 48 -4.27 -2.20 9.11
C TYR A 48 -4.14 -2.51 7.61
N PHE A 49 -4.43 -3.74 7.18
CA PHE A 49 -4.35 -4.11 5.77
C PHE A 49 -5.35 -3.35 4.89
N ALA A 50 -6.59 -3.20 5.35
CA ALA A 50 -7.59 -2.41 4.64
C ALA A 50 -7.20 -0.93 4.49
N LEU A 51 -6.51 -0.36 5.47
CA LEU A 51 -6.01 1.01 5.42
C LEU A 51 -4.77 1.12 4.51
N CYS A 52 -3.92 0.09 4.45
CA CYS A 52 -2.85 0.00 3.46
C CYS A 52 -3.40 0.03 2.02
N ASP A 53 -4.51 -0.69 1.75
CA ASP A 53 -5.15 -0.67 0.44
C ASP A 53 -5.62 0.75 0.07
N LEU A 54 -6.28 1.44 1.00
CA LEU A 54 -6.73 2.83 0.79
C LEU A 54 -5.55 3.80 0.58
N SER A 55 -4.49 3.66 1.38
CA SER A 55 -3.30 4.50 1.28
C SER A 55 -2.55 4.26 -0.03
N ARG A 56 -2.53 3.01 -0.52
CA ARG A 56 -1.95 2.63 -1.81
C ARG A 56 -2.74 3.20 -2.98
N ILE A 57 -4.10 3.20 -2.89
CA ILE A 57 -4.96 3.87 -3.89
C ILE A 57 -4.65 5.37 -3.93
N TYR A 58 -4.53 6.01 -2.77
CA TYR A 58 -4.18 7.44 -2.69
C TYR A 58 -2.80 7.72 -3.29
N TYR A 59 -1.80 6.92 -2.95
CA TYR A 59 -0.47 6.98 -3.53
C TYR A 59 -0.51 6.88 -5.06
N MET A 60 -1.20 5.88 -5.63
CA MET A 60 -1.34 5.73 -7.08
C MET A 60 -2.08 6.92 -7.72
N GLY A 61 -2.99 7.56 -6.99
CA GLY A 61 -3.64 8.80 -7.40
C GLY A 61 -2.65 9.97 -7.49
N GLN A 62 -1.76 10.10 -6.52
CA GLN A 62 -0.73 11.14 -6.50
C GLN A 62 0.35 10.92 -7.57
N VAL A 63 0.75 9.68 -7.81
CA VAL A 63 1.68 9.33 -8.91
C VAL A 63 1.03 9.49 -10.30
N GLY A 64 -0.30 9.67 -10.37
CA GLY A 64 -1.02 9.91 -11.62
C GLY A 64 -1.43 8.65 -12.39
N VAL A 65 -1.09 7.45 -11.91
CA VAL A 65 -1.38 6.19 -12.64
C VAL A 65 -2.80 5.65 -12.39
N LEU A 66 -3.44 6.00 -11.28
CA LEU A 66 -4.70 5.40 -10.82
C LEU A 66 -5.81 5.42 -11.88
N PHE A 67 -6.11 6.60 -12.43
CA PHE A 67 -7.22 6.74 -13.37
C PHE A 67 -6.94 6.04 -14.71
N ASN A 68 -5.68 6.04 -15.16
CA ASN A 68 -5.26 5.31 -16.35
C ASN A 68 -5.39 3.79 -16.13
N MET A 69 -5.04 3.30 -14.95
CA MET A 69 -5.21 1.89 -14.57
C MET A 69 -6.69 1.50 -14.55
N ILE A 70 -7.55 2.30 -13.91
CA ILE A 70 -9.01 2.06 -13.87
C ILE A 70 -9.58 1.99 -15.30
N LYS A 71 -9.23 2.95 -16.16
CA LYS A 71 -9.67 3.00 -17.55
C LYS A 71 -9.26 1.78 -18.37
N ARG A 72 -8.09 1.20 -18.05
CA ARG A 72 -7.55 0.01 -18.72
C ARG A 72 -7.96 -1.30 -18.04
N ASN A 73 -8.77 -1.26 -16.95
CA ASN A 73 -9.11 -2.41 -16.11
C ASN A 73 -7.86 -3.13 -15.55
N TRP A 74 -6.84 -2.37 -15.19
CA TRP A 74 -5.63 -2.87 -14.52
C TRP A 74 -5.80 -2.79 -13.02
N LEU A 75 -5.52 -3.89 -12.33
CA LEU A 75 -5.77 -4.02 -10.90
C LEU A 75 -4.47 -4.35 -10.15
N PRO A 76 -4.14 -3.62 -9.07
CA PRO A 76 -3.08 -4.00 -8.14
C PRO A 76 -3.58 -5.11 -7.22
N ILE A 77 -2.94 -6.26 -7.22
CA ILE A 77 -3.28 -7.39 -6.35
C ILE A 77 -2.14 -7.66 -5.38
N ALA A 78 -2.43 -7.54 -4.08
CA ALA A 78 -1.52 -7.95 -3.03
C ALA A 78 -1.44 -9.48 -2.98
N GLN A 79 -0.24 -10.04 -3.05
CA GLN A 79 0.00 -11.49 -2.99
C GLN A 79 0.55 -11.97 -1.65
N ALA A 80 1.33 -11.11 -0.99
CA ALA A 80 1.87 -11.39 0.32
C ALA A 80 1.92 -10.09 1.13
N GLN A 81 1.61 -10.21 2.41
CA GLN A 81 1.63 -9.11 3.35
C GLN A 81 2.26 -9.56 4.66
N GLU A 82 3.04 -8.69 5.24
CA GLU A 82 3.66 -8.86 6.55
C GLU A 82 3.44 -7.61 7.38
N ILE A 83 3.19 -7.77 8.66
CA ILE A 83 3.00 -6.64 9.58
C ILE A 83 3.79 -6.87 10.87
N SER A 84 4.47 -5.82 11.32
CA SER A 84 5.10 -5.72 12.63
C SER A 84 4.39 -4.67 13.47
N TYR A 85 3.94 -5.03 14.66
CA TYR A 85 3.27 -4.15 15.61
C TYR A 85 4.21 -3.70 16.70
N PHE A 86 4.23 -2.39 16.99
CA PHE A 86 5.08 -1.79 18.04
C PHE A 86 4.25 -1.16 19.14
N LYS A 87 3.16 -0.46 18.77
CA LYS A 87 2.27 0.23 19.71
C LYS A 87 0.82 0.18 19.23
N PRO A 88 -0.15 0.02 20.13
CA PRO A 88 -1.56 0.04 19.76
C PRO A 88 -2.01 1.45 19.37
N ILE A 89 -2.92 1.54 18.41
CA ILE A 89 -3.64 2.77 18.05
C ILE A 89 -5.02 2.68 18.68
N LYS A 90 -5.37 3.66 19.53
CA LYS A 90 -6.58 3.64 20.37
C LYS A 90 -7.81 4.23 19.64
N PRO A 91 -9.05 3.96 20.11
CA PRO A 91 -10.25 4.58 19.59
C PRO A 91 -10.13 6.10 19.56
N PHE A 92 -10.72 6.70 18.53
CA PHE A 92 -10.74 8.13 18.25
C PHE A 92 -9.37 8.78 17.99
N GLN A 93 -8.27 8.06 18.15
CA GLN A 93 -6.95 8.57 17.89
C GLN A 93 -6.78 8.87 16.38
N ARG A 94 -6.18 10.01 16.08
CA ARG A 94 -5.70 10.34 14.72
C ARG A 94 -4.35 9.69 14.50
N PHE A 95 -4.13 9.20 13.30
CA PHE A 95 -2.87 8.62 12.87
C PHE A 95 -2.63 8.88 11.39
N GLU A 96 -1.41 8.77 11.00
CA GLU A 96 -0.96 8.90 9.62
C GLU A 96 -0.36 7.59 9.13
N VAL A 97 -0.47 7.36 7.82
CA VAL A 97 0.12 6.23 7.13
C VAL A 97 1.02 6.79 6.04
N LEU A 98 2.32 6.61 6.23
CA LEU A 98 3.31 6.89 5.20
C LEU A 98 3.44 5.67 4.29
N THR A 99 3.25 5.88 3.00
CA THR A 99 3.26 4.83 1.99
C THR A 99 4.33 5.14 0.96
N ARG A 100 5.19 4.17 0.67
CA ARG A 100 6.16 4.28 -0.41
C ARG A 100 6.26 2.99 -1.21
N PHE A 101 6.50 3.10 -2.51
CA PHE A 101 7.07 2.06 -3.33
C PHE A 101 8.58 2.13 -3.17
N TYR A 102 9.20 1.05 -2.69
CA TYR A 102 10.62 1.09 -2.38
C TYR A 102 11.46 0.12 -3.21
N TYR A 103 10.79 -0.82 -3.91
CA TYR A 103 11.44 -1.74 -4.84
C TYR A 103 10.40 -2.38 -5.76
N TRP A 104 10.82 -2.78 -6.95
CA TRP A 104 10.09 -3.65 -7.87
C TRP A 104 11.06 -4.47 -8.72
N ASP A 105 10.57 -5.59 -9.26
CA ASP A 105 11.20 -6.36 -10.31
C ASP A 105 10.26 -6.40 -11.54
N ASP A 106 10.57 -7.19 -12.55
CA ASP A 106 9.76 -7.28 -13.76
C ASP A 106 8.30 -7.63 -13.49
N LYS A 107 8.02 -8.33 -12.39
CA LYS A 107 6.71 -8.89 -12.08
C LYS A 107 6.08 -8.33 -10.80
N TYR A 108 6.88 -8.11 -9.76
CA TYR A 108 6.40 -7.80 -8.42
C TYR A 108 6.75 -6.38 -8.02
N TRP A 109 5.80 -5.72 -7.39
CA TRP A 109 6.03 -4.47 -6.67
C TRP A 109 6.07 -4.70 -5.17
N TYR A 110 6.81 -3.85 -4.47
CA TYR A 110 6.99 -3.88 -3.03
C TYR A 110 6.70 -2.50 -2.44
N THR A 111 5.75 -2.46 -1.50
CA THR A 111 5.40 -1.24 -0.77
C THR A 111 5.62 -1.42 0.72
N GLU A 112 5.97 -0.33 1.37
CA GLU A 112 6.03 -0.21 2.81
C GLU A 112 5.00 0.83 3.28
N HIS A 113 4.29 0.50 4.35
CA HIS A 113 3.35 1.38 5.01
C HIS A 113 3.75 1.52 6.48
N LYS A 114 4.08 2.73 6.93
CA LYS A 114 4.40 3.03 8.33
C LYS A 114 3.25 3.78 8.97
N PHE A 115 2.75 3.26 10.08
CA PHE A 115 1.65 3.84 10.85
C PHE A 115 2.22 4.65 12.00
N PHE A 116 1.95 5.94 12.05
CA PHE A 116 2.38 6.84 13.12
C PHE A 116 1.16 7.42 13.85
N ALA A 117 1.17 7.40 15.17
CA ALA A 117 0.18 8.07 16.00
C ALA A 117 0.90 8.88 17.10
N ALA A 118 0.57 10.18 17.24
CA ALA A 118 1.26 11.09 18.13
C ALA A 118 2.80 11.06 17.94
N ALA A 119 3.28 11.13 16.69
CA ALA A 119 4.68 11.06 16.28
C ALA A 119 5.42 9.78 16.72
N ARG A 120 4.70 8.68 17.03
CA ARG A 120 5.29 7.41 17.42
C ARG A 120 4.95 6.34 16.38
N LEU A 121 5.95 5.57 15.97
CA LEU A 121 5.75 4.41 15.09
C LEU A 121 4.92 3.35 15.83
N CYS A 122 3.78 2.98 15.23
CA CYS A 122 2.83 2.02 15.77
C CYS A 122 2.90 0.67 15.08
N ALA A 123 3.02 0.68 13.75
CA ALA A 123 3.16 -0.55 12.96
C ALA A 123 3.91 -0.26 11.65
N VAL A 124 4.52 -1.30 11.09
CA VAL A 124 5.08 -1.32 9.73
C VAL A 124 4.45 -2.49 8.99
N VAL A 125 3.91 -2.22 7.81
CA VAL A 125 3.36 -3.22 6.90
C VAL A 125 4.17 -3.25 5.63
N GLN A 126 4.63 -4.43 5.23
CA GLN A 126 5.23 -4.66 3.93
C GLN A 126 4.27 -5.45 3.06
N VAL A 127 4.14 -5.05 1.81
CA VAL A 127 3.24 -5.68 0.85
C VAL A 127 4.00 -5.98 -0.43
N ARG A 128 3.88 -7.23 -0.91
CA ARG A 128 4.29 -7.62 -2.26
C ARG A 128 3.05 -7.89 -3.09
N GLY A 129 3.00 -7.38 -4.29
CA GLY A 129 1.89 -7.63 -5.19
C GLY A 129 2.29 -7.63 -6.65
N VAL A 130 1.29 -7.76 -7.49
CA VAL A 130 1.39 -7.72 -8.96
C VAL A 130 0.32 -6.81 -9.51
N PHE A 131 0.52 -6.30 -10.71
CA PHE A 131 -0.55 -5.69 -11.50
C PHE A 131 -1.12 -6.73 -12.47
N VAL A 132 -2.43 -6.72 -12.65
CA VAL A 132 -3.09 -7.68 -13.54
C VAL A 132 -4.09 -6.99 -14.47
N HIS A 133 -4.26 -7.57 -15.67
CA HIS A 133 -5.37 -7.30 -16.56
C HIS A 133 -6.11 -8.62 -16.82
N GLY A 134 -7.28 -8.77 -16.22
CA GLY A 134 -7.99 -10.06 -16.21
C GLY A 134 -7.16 -11.15 -15.51
N LYS A 135 -6.76 -12.18 -16.26
CA LYS A 135 -5.90 -13.27 -15.75
C LYS A 135 -4.41 -13.08 -16.02
N ARG A 136 -4.04 -12.06 -16.80
CA ARG A 136 -2.64 -11.81 -17.19
C ARG A 136 -1.97 -10.90 -16.16
N VAL A 137 -0.80 -11.32 -15.68
CA VAL A 137 0.09 -10.45 -14.90
C VAL A 137 0.79 -9.49 -15.87
N LEU A 138 0.78 -8.21 -15.52
CA LEU A 138 1.43 -7.14 -16.29
C LEU A 138 2.87 -6.99 -15.82
N PRO A 139 3.84 -6.78 -16.75
CA PRO A 139 5.17 -6.35 -16.39
C PRO A 139 5.13 -5.00 -15.69
N MET A 140 6.01 -4.78 -14.73
CA MET A 140 6.05 -3.52 -13.98
C MET A 140 6.32 -2.31 -14.88
N ARG A 141 7.14 -2.48 -15.92
CA ARG A 141 7.42 -1.43 -16.92
C ARG A 141 6.15 -0.89 -17.57
N ASP A 142 5.17 -1.76 -17.91
CA ASP A 142 3.92 -1.33 -18.56
C ASP A 142 3.13 -0.35 -17.66
N VAL A 143 3.27 -0.49 -16.35
CA VAL A 143 2.63 0.39 -15.34
C VAL A 143 3.43 1.67 -15.14
N LEU A 144 4.75 1.57 -15.14
CA LEU A 144 5.65 2.73 -15.05
C LEU A 144 5.53 3.62 -16.30
N ASP A 145 5.32 3.04 -17.48
CA ASP A 145 5.04 3.79 -18.71
C ASP A 145 3.76 4.65 -18.64
N LEU A 146 2.91 4.46 -17.63
CA LEU A 146 1.77 5.35 -17.35
C LEU A 146 2.19 6.61 -16.59
N THR A 147 3.35 6.60 -15.96
CA THR A 147 4.00 7.79 -15.43
C THR A 147 4.81 8.41 -16.57
N GLU A 148 4.93 9.70 -16.59
CA GLU A 148 5.81 10.39 -17.56
C GLU A 148 7.25 10.45 -17.04
N GLU A 149 7.58 9.65 -16.02
CA GLU A 149 8.87 9.63 -15.33
C GLU A 149 9.72 8.45 -15.83
N ASP A 150 10.96 8.72 -16.17
CA ASP A 150 11.98 7.70 -16.38
C ASP A 150 12.60 7.33 -15.02
N VAL A 151 12.05 6.30 -14.39
CA VAL A 151 12.46 5.88 -13.04
C VAL A 151 13.25 4.57 -13.11
N GLU A 152 14.51 4.63 -12.72
CA GLU A 152 15.34 3.45 -12.57
C GLU A 152 14.88 2.58 -11.39
N VAL A 153 15.03 1.27 -11.54
CA VAL A 153 14.74 0.31 -10.46
C VAL A 153 15.72 0.58 -9.30
N PRO A 154 15.23 0.84 -8.08
CA PRO A 154 16.11 0.99 -6.92
C PRO A 154 16.93 -0.28 -6.67
N ASP A 155 18.09 -0.13 -6.02
CA ASP A 155 18.87 -1.27 -5.55
C ASP A 155 18.01 -2.20 -4.69
N LYS A 156 18.15 -3.52 -4.94
CA LYS A 156 17.35 -4.52 -4.25
C LYS A 156 17.68 -4.54 -2.74
N PRO A 157 16.74 -4.18 -1.87
CA PRO A 157 17.00 -4.21 -0.43
C PRO A 157 17.15 -5.64 0.10
N VAL A 158 18.04 -5.82 1.08
CA VAL A 158 18.34 -7.13 1.68
C VAL A 158 17.09 -7.80 2.28
N ASN A 159 16.18 -7.03 2.89
CA ASN A 159 14.92 -7.55 3.42
C ASN A 159 14.01 -8.12 2.33
N VAL A 160 14.01 -7.55 1.13
CA VAL A 160 13.26 -8.08 -0.03
C VAL A 160 13.81 -9.43 -0.45
N GLU A 161 15.13 -9.58 -0.49
CA GLU A 161 15.77 -10.85 -0.83
C GLU A 161 15.40 -11.97 0.16
N TYR A 162 15.51 -11.71 1.45
CA TYR A 162 15.09 -12.67 2.48
C TYR A 162 13.61 -13.02 2.38
N TRP A 163 12.76 -12.03 2.15
CA TRP A 163 11.33 -12.26 2.01
C TRP A 163 10.97 -13.06 0.76
N GLN A 164 11.63 -12.79 -0.37
CA GLN A 164 11.49 -13.59 -1.60
C GLN A 164 11.87 -15.05 -1.35
N ASN A 165 13.00 -15.29 -0.65
CA ASN A 165 13.45 -16.64 -0.31
C ASN A 165 12.41 -17.35 0.59
N LEU A 166 11.89 -16.70 1.62
CA LEU A 166 10.84 -17.24 2.48
C LEU A 166 9.58 -17.60 1.69
N LEU A 167 9.13 -16.73 0.80
CA LEU A 167 7.94 -16.96 -0.02
C LEU A 167 8.16 -18.09 -1.04
N SER A 168 9.37 -18.24 -1.57
CA SER A 168 9.72 -19.34 -2.47
C SER A 168 9.62 -20.70 -1.78
N LEU A 169 10.05 -20.78 -0.50
CA LEU A 169 9.93 -21.99 0.32
C LEU A 169 8.46 -22.36 0.55
N LYS A 170 7.61 -21.38 0.86
CA LYS A 170 6.16 -21.61 1.03
C LYS A 170 5.49 -22.11 -0.26
N ASN A 171 5.92 -21.66 -1.42
CA ASN A 171 5.36 -22.08 -2.70
C ASN A 171 5.78 -23.51 -3.09
N LYS A 172 6.94 -24.00 -2.62
CA LYS A 172 7.39 -25.39 -2.84
C LYS A 172 6.60 -26.42 -2.04
N GLN A 173 5.79 -25.97 -1.06
CA GLN A 173 4.94 -26.82 -0.24
C GLN A 173 3.51 -27.02 -0.82
N ARG A 174 3.24 -26.43 -1.99
CA ARG A 174 1.98 -26.59 -2.74
C ARG A 174 2.14 -27.65 -3.83
#